data_5792c9eb1fb76aab47cfc6ceae2dda69
#
_entry.id   5792c9eb1fb76aab47cfc6ceae2dda69
#
_cell.length_a   1.000
_cell.length_b   1.000
_cell.length_c   1.000
_cell.angle_alpha   90.00
_cell.angle_beta   90.00
_cell.angle_gamma   90.00
#
_symmetry.space_group_name_H-M   'P 1'
#
loop_
_entity.id
_entity.type
_entity.pdbx_description
1 polymer ?
#
loop_
_entity_poly.entity_id
_entity_poly.type
_entity_poly.pdbx_seq_one_letter_code
_entity_poly.pdbx_strand_id
1 'polypeptide(L)'
;GPWNISDEKVPDLSTYIDFGAIRIPYLQGIELRVKKQRESNQVLGITVTYRSSSVEVEAFAAPKTEGIWSEVRADLLKGNSDAREVNGVFGKEIILPVKVEDKTVDTRIVGVDGPRWMLRGVFSGVAAGDSKKASDEAVLLNKWFSDIVVDRGSEPLAPRDMIPMHDVSVPRDSDNGGSGDSGEIPGRPKGPLGADQQVEVKTTLTRGPMFSEVR
;
A
#
# COMPACT_ATOMS: atom_id res chain seq x y z
N GLY A 1 4.30 -14.52 -4.79
CA GLY A 1 3.53 -13.29 -4.92
C GLY A 1 2.90 -12.98 -3.59
N PRO A 2 2.11 -11.90 -3.50
CA PRO A 2 1.32 -11.63 -2.30
C PRO A 2 0.47 -12.82 -1.87
N TRP A 3 0.29 -12.99 -0.56
CA TRP A 3 -0.39 -14.13 0.03
C TRP A 3 -1.87 -13.83 0.29
N ASN A 4 -2.71 -14.84 0.19
CA ASN A 4 -4.05 -14.75 0.77
C ASN A 4 -3.98 -15.22 2.24
N ILE A 5 -4.75 -14.60 3.12
CA ILE A 5 -4.74 -14.92 4.57
C ILE A 5 -5.06 -16.39 4.87
N SER A 6 -5.78 -17.07 3.97
CA SER A 6 -6.14 -18.48 4.11
C SER A 6 -5.19 -19.45 3.40
N ASP A 7 -4.06 -18.98 2.86
CA ASP A 7 -3.09 -19.85 2.24
C ASP A 7 -2.42 -20.75 3.29
N GLU A 8 -2.19 -22.00 2.96
CA GLU A 8 -1.56 -22.98 3.89
C GLU A 8 -0.14 -22.59 4.32
N LYS A 9 0.56 -21.83 3.47
CA LYS A 9 1.95 -21.42 3.68
C LYS A 9 2.08 -19.91 3.93
N VAL A 10 1.00 -19.26 4.43
CA VAL A 10 1.06 -17.85 4.81
C VAL A 10 2.18 -17.65 5.84
N PRO A 11 2.97 -16.58 5.74
CA PRO A 11 4.04 -16.30 6.70
C PRO A 11 3.51 -16.13 8.13
N ASP A 12 4.39 -16.30 9.12
CA ASP A 12 4.07 -15.94 10.49
C ASP A 12 3.80 -14.43 10.58
N LEU A 13 2.59 -14.08 11.01
CA LEU A 13 2.11 -12.70 11.05
C LEU A 13 2.51 -11.94 12.32
N SER A 14 3.23 -12.57 13.25
CA SER A 14 3.64 -11.95 14.52
C SER A 14 4.50 -10.70 14.34
N THR A 15 5.20 -10.59 13.20
CA THR A 15 6.07 -9.45 12.85
C THR A 15 5.44 -8.53 11.80
N TYR A 16 4.17 -8.74 11.46
CA TYR A 16 3.48 -7.94 10.47
C TYR A 16 2.75 -6.75 11.09
N ILE A 17 2.64 -5.69 10.33
CA ILE A 17 1.81 -4.54 10.67
C ILE A 17 0.43 -4.77 10.04
N ASP A 18 -0.61 -4.78 10.86
CA ASP A 18 -1.98 -5.09 10.45
C ASP A 18 -2.79 -3.84 10.15
N PHE A 19 -3.27 -3.71 8.90
CA PHE A 19 -4.21 -2.69 8.43
C PHE A 19 -5.59 -3.28 8.10
N GLY A 20 -5.90 -4.47 8.59
CA GLY A 20 -7.14 -5.17 8.28
C GLY A 20 -7.06 -5.92 6.95
N ALA A 21 -7.43 -5.27 5.85
CA ALA A 21 -7.40 -5.88 4.52
C ALA A 21 -5.99 -6.21 4.02
N ILE A 22 -4.96 -5.55 4.54
CA ILE A 22 -3.56 -5.76 4.17
C ILE A 22 -2.74 -5.88 5.45
N ARG A 23 -1.89 -6.92 5.49
CA ARG A 23 -0.83 -7.05 6.49
C ARG A 23 0.51 -6.95 5.78
N ILE A 24 1.34 -6.02 6.22
CA ILE A 24 2.65 -5.75 5.61
C ILE A 24 3.78 -6.26 6.51
N PRO A 25 4.81 -6.88 5.93
CA PRO A 25 5.97 -7.30 6.72
C PRO A 25 6.72 -6.07 7.23
N TYR A 26 7.17 -6.13 8.48
CA TYR A 26 8.03 -5.10 9.03
C TYR A 26 9.37 -5.08 8.27
N LEU A 27 9.78 -3.89 7.85
CA LEU A 27 11.07 -3.66 7.21
C LEU A 27 11.77 -2.50 7.90
N GLN A 28 13.00 -2.74 8.38
CA GLN A 28 13.77 -1.70 9.06
C GLN A 28 14.19 -0.60 8.09
N GLY A 29 14.11 0.65 8.52
CA GLY A 29 14.53 1.81 7.74
C GLY A 29 13.53 2.30 6.71
N ILE A 30 12.30 1.81 6.76
CA ILE A 30 11.20 2.35 5.95
C ILE A 30 10.52 3.53 6.64
N GLU A 31 10.01 4.42 5.82
CA GLU A 31 9.02 5.40 6.21
C GLU A 31 7.64 4.94 5.72
N LEU A 32 6.68 4.89 6.62
CA LEU A 32 5.32 4.48 6.34
C LEU A 32 4.40 5.69 6.34
N ARG A 33 3.59 5.83 5.30
CA ARG A 33 2.52 6.82 5.18
C ARG A 33 1.20 6.11 4.92
N VAL A 34 0.14 6.63 5.51
CA VAL A 34 -1.21 6.11 5.34
C VAL A 34 -2.05 7.16 4.62
N LYS A 35 -2.67 6.76 3.53
CA LYS A 35 -3.60 7.57 2.75
C LYS A 35 -5.00 7.39 3.30
N LYS A 36 -5.62 8.47 3.78
CA LYS A 36 -6.96 8.43 4.37
C LYS A 36 -7.95 9.25 3.56
N GLN A 37 -9.18 8.79 3.54
CA GLN A 37 -10.30 9.58 3.05
C GLN A 37 -10.67 10.65 4.10
N ARG A 38 -10.83 11.91 3.65
CA ARG A 38 -11.02 13.05 4.55
C ARG A 38 -12.26 12.96 5.45
N GLU A 39 -13.37 12.48 4.90
CA GLU A 39 -14.66 12.49 5.58
C GLU A 39 -14.86 11.33 6.54
N SER A 40 -14.31 10.16 6.24
CA SER A 40 -14.53 8.91 6.98
C SER A 40 -13.34 8.45 7.80
N ASN A 41 -12.18 9.09 7.71
CA ASN A 41 -10.91 8.62 8.28
C ASN A 41 -10.51 7.21 7.81
N GLN A 42 -11.18 6.69 6.79
CA GLN A 42 -10.92 5.37 6.24
C GLN A 42 -9.56 5.35 5.56
N VAL A 43 -8.78 4.33 5.85
CA VAL A 43 -7.51 4.08 5.17
C VAL A 43 -7.80 3.53 3.79
N LEU A 44 -7.27 4.19 2.76
CA LEU A 44 -7.44 3.81 1.35
C LEU A 44 -6.19 3.16 0.77
N GLY A 45 -5.02 3.50 1.28
CA GLY A 45 -3.75 3.01 0.78
C GLY A 45 -2.62 3.21 1.78
N ILE A 46 -1.53 2.52 1.52
CA ILE A 46 -0.32 2.55 2.33
C ILE A 46 0.84 2.83 1.40
N THR A 47 1.66 3.82 1.74
CA THR A 47 2.90 4.10 1.01
C THR A 47 4.08 3.78 1.90
N VAL A 48 4.94 2.92 1.40
CA VAL A 48 6.23 2.60 2.02
C VAL A 48 7.33 3.24 1.20
N THR A 49 8.19 4.02 1.88
CA THR A 49 9.37 4.63 1.27
C THR A 49 10.63 3.99 1.86
N TYR A 50 11.51 3.58 0.99
CA TYR A 50 12.83 3.06 1.33
C TYR A 50 13.89 3.77 0.49
N ARG A 51 14.74 4.56 1.14
CA ARG A 51 15.75 5.41 0.46
C ARG A 51 15.12 6.34 -0.58
N SER A 52 15.46 6.16 -1.87
CA SER A 52 14.98 6.99 -2.99
C SER A 52 13.76 6.40 -3.70
N SER A 53 13.24 5.29 -3.23
CA SER A 53 12.14 4.57 -3.83
C SER A 53 10.94 4.47 -2.90
N SER A 54 9.75 4.41 -3.49
CA SER A 54 8.52 4.16 -2.74
C SER A 54 7.61 3.18 -3.46
N VAL A 55 6.74 2.55 -2.70
CA VAL A 55 5.63 1.76 -3.23
C VAL A 55 4.35 2.11 -2.48
N GLU A 56 3.33 2.54 -3.23
CA GLU A 56 1.97 2.70 -2.74
C GLU A 56 1.20 1.43 -3.00
N VAL A 57 0.49 0.93 -1.97
CA VAL A 57 -0.22 -0.35 -2.01
C VAL A 57 -1.69 -0.13 -1.69
N GLU A 58 -2.55 -0.72 -2.52
CA GLU A 58 -4.00 -0.70 -2.39
C GLU A 58 -4.59 -2.07 -2.72
N ALA A 59 -5.65 -2.47 -2.02
CA ALA A 59 -6.37 -3.71 -2.28
C ALA A 59 -7.77 -3.43 -2.83
N PHE A 60 -8.17 -4.21 -3.83
CA PHE A 60 -9.46 -4.09 -4.50
C PHE A 60 -10.21 -5.40 -4.46
N ALA A 61 -11.53 -5.32 -4.35
CA ALA A 61 -12.40 -6.48 -4.48
C ALA A 61 -12.42 -6.99 -5.92
N ALA A 62 -12.38 -8.31 -6.08
CA ALA A 62 -12.46 -8.98 -7.37
C ALA A 62 -13.59 -10.02 -7.36
N PRO A 63 -14.12 -10.44 -8.53
CA PRO A 63 -15.05 -11.54 -8.65
C PRO A 63 -14.47 -12.86 -8.15
N LYS A 64 -15.33 -13.85 -7.90
CA LYS A 64 -14.87 -15.18 -7.44
C LYS A 64 -14.13 -15.97 -8.52
N THR A 65 -14.46 -15.74 -9.77
CA THR A 65 -14.08 -16.59 -10.91
C THR A 65 -12.94 -16.03 -11.74
N GLU A 66 -12.71 -14.72 -11.68
CA GLU A 66 -11.76 -14.05 -12.56
C GLU A 66 -11.03 -12.94 -11.80
N GLY A 67 -9.74 -12.78 -12.08
CA GLY A 67 -8.98 -11.63 -11.66
C GLY A 67 -9.34 -10.38 -12.47
N ILE A 68 -9.07 -9.22 -11.91
CA ILE A 68 -9.38 -7.92 -12.55
C ILE A 68 -8.15 -7.19 -13.09
N TRP A 69 -6.94 -7.70 -12.82
CA TRP A 69 -5.72 -7.02 -13.22
C TRP A 69 -5.60 -6.84 -14.74
N SER A 70 -6.03 -7.82 -15.54
CA SER A 70 -5.99 -7.71 -16.99
C SER A 70 -6.88 -6.57 -17.52
N GLU A 71 -8.06 -6.38 -16.94
CA GLU A 71 -8.97 -5.30 -17.30
C GLU A 71 -8.44 -3.94 -16.84
N VAL A 72 -7.90 -3.87 -15.61
CA VAL A 72 -7.29 -2.65 -15.07
C VAL A 72 -6.11 -2.21 -15.94
N ARG A 73 -5.27 -3.14 -16.41
CA ARG A 73 -4.19 -2.84 -17.36
C ARG A 73 -4.71 -2.27 -18.67
N ALA A 74 -5.74 -2.89 -19.23
CA ALA A 74 -6.34 -2.41 -20.47
C ALA A 74 -6.89 -0.99 -20.32
N ASP A 75 -7.55 -0.68 -19.21
CA ASP A 75 -8.06 0.65 -18.90
C ASP A 75 -6.94 1.67 -18.73
N LEU A 76 -5.84 1.30 -18.05
CA LEU A 76 -4.67 2.16 -17.88
C LEU A 76 -4.02 2.50 -19.23
N LEU A 77 -3.85 1.52 -20.11
CA LEU A 77 -3.30 1.71 -21.45
C LEU A 77 -4.21 2.57 -22.33
N LYS A 78 -5.53 2.37 -22.24
CA LYS A 78 -6.52 3.16 -22.98
C LYS A 78 -6.59 4.61 -22.50
N GLY A 79 -6.48 4.82 -21.19
CA GLY A 79 -6.57 6.14 -20.58
C GLY A 79 -5.29 6.97 -20.65
N ASN A 80 -4.14 6.36 -20.96
CA ASN A 80 -2.83 7.01 -20.94
C ASN A 80 -2.02 6.62 -22.17
N SER A 81 -1.87 7.54 -23.12
CA SER A 81 -1.15 7.32 -24.38
C SER A 81 0.32 6.95 -24.19
N ASP A 82 0.94 7.43 -23.13
CA ASP A 82 2.36 7.23 -22.82
C ASP A 82 2.60 5.96 -21.97
N ALA A 83 1.54 5.30 -21.53
CA ALA A 83 1.63 4.05 -20.79
C ALA A 83 2.08 2.91 -21.71
N ARG A 84 2.93 2.03 -21.19
CA ARG A 84 3.36 0.82 -21.90
C ARG A 84 3.32 -0.40 -21.02
N GLU A 85 2.93 -1.53 -21.61
CA GLU A 85 2.97 -2.82 -20.93
C GLU A 85 4.37 -3.43 -21.05
N VAL A 86 4.87 -4.00 -19.96
CA VAL A 86 6.14 -4.69 -19.89
C VAL A 86 6.00 -6.03 -19.17
N ASN A 87 6.94 -6.94 -19.41
CA ASN A 87 7.05 -8.16 -18.60
C ASN A 87 7.97 -7.87 -17.42
N GLY A 88 7.45 -7.96 -16.21
CA GLY A 88 8.19 -7.71 -14.98
C GLY A 88 8.20 -8.92 -14.05
N VAL A 89 8.54 -8.68 -12.79
CA VAL A 89 8.67 -9.72 -11.75
C VAL A 89 7.30 -10.33 -11.40
N PHE A 90 6.23 -9.53 -11.49
CA PHE A 90 4.86 -9.95 -11.18
C PHE A 90 4.02 -10.25 -12.43
N GLY A 91 4.67 -10.59 -13.53
CA GLY A 91 4.02 -10.86 -14.81
C GLY A 91 3.90 -9.61 -15.68
N LYS A 92 2.71 -9.33 -16.20
CA LYS A 92 2.45 -8.12 -16.99
C LYS A 92 2.28 -6.91 -16.07
N GLU A 93 3.12 -5.92 -16.27
CA GLU A 93 3.18 -4.67 -15.51
C GLU A 93 3.01 -3.47 -16.45
N ILE A 94 2.65 -2.31 -15.91
CA ILE A 94 2.53 -1.06 -16.66
C ILE A 94 3.62 -0.10 -16.22
N ILE A 95 4.32 0.47 -17.17
CA ILE A 95 5.16 1.65 -16.96
C ILE A 95 4.36 2.86 -17.43
N LEU A 96 4.15 3.80 -16.52
CA LEU A 96 3.42 5.03 -16.75
C LEU A 96 4.32 6.23 -16.43
N PRO A 97 4.74 6.99 -17.46
CA PRO A 97 5.43 8.26 -17.24
C PRO A 97 4.48 9.27 -16.59
N VAL A 98 4.92 9.90 -15.50
CA VAL A 98 4.17 10.95 -14.81
C VAL A 98 5.02 12.22 -14.73
N LYS A 99 4.37 13.37 -14.86
CA LYS A 99 5.04 14.67 -14.66
C LYS A 99 5.09 15.00 -13.19
N VAL A 100 6.32 15.24 -12.71
CA VAL A 100 6.58 15.73 -11.34
C VAL A 100 7.37 17.02 -11.50
N GLU A 101 6.74 18.14 -11.18
CA GLU A 101 7.28 19.46 -11.48
C GLU A 101 7.64 19.60 -12.99
N ASP A 102 8.91 19.88 -13.32
CA ASP A 102 9.39 20.03 -14.70
C ASP A 102 10.01 18.75 -15.29
N LYS A 103 9.92 17.62 -14.57
CA LYS A 103 10.51 16.34 -14.99
C LYS A 103 9.44 15.30 -15.25
N THR A 104 9.68 14.46 -16.24
CA THR A 104 8.91 13.24 -16.44
C THR A 104 9.65 12.08 -15.79
N VAL A 105 8.99 11.36 -14.90
CA VAL A 105 9.52 10.18 -14.21
C VAL A 105 8.63 8.98 -14.48
N ASP A 106 9.24 7.83 -14.69
CA ASP A 106 8.49 6.59 -14.84
C ASP A 106 7.95 6.12 -13.48
N THR A 107 6.71 5.69 -13.46
CA THR A 107 6.15 4.87 -12.38
C THR A 107 5.88 3.48 -12.90
N ARG A 108 6.04 2.48 -12.06
CA ARG A 108 5.78 1.07 -12.39
C ARG A 108 4.56 0.59 -11.62
N ILE A 109 3.51 0.24 -12.33
CA ILE A 109 2.25 -0.24 -11.76
C ILE A 109 2.17 -1.75 -11.90
N VAL A 110 2.02 -2.40 -10.79
CA VAL A 110 1.94 -3.86 -10.62
C VAL A 110 0.58 -4.22 -10.08
N GLY A 111 -0.01 -5.28 -10.57
CA GLY A 111 -1.21 -5.87 -10.02
C GLY A 111 -1.05 -7.38 -9.89
N VAL A 112 -1.51 -7.92 -8.79
CA VAL A 112 -1.56 -9.36 -8.54
C VAL A 112 -2.97 -9.74 -8.12
N ASP A 113 -3.56 -10.66 -8.89
CA ASP A 113 -4.86 -11.21 -8.58
C ASP A 113 -4.76 -12.36 -7.57
N GLY A 114 -5.66 -12.36 -6.61
CA GLY A 114 -5.84 -13.43 -5.64
C GLY A 114 -7.31 -13.82 -5.50
N PRO A 115 -7.65 -14.68 -4.52
CA PRO A 115 -9.02 -15.12 -4.29
C PRO A 115 -9.95 -13.95 -3.91
N ARG A 116 -10.74 -13.45 -4.87
CA ARG A 116 -11.69 -12.35 -4.68
C ARG A 116 -11.05 -10.98 -4.37
N TRP A 117 -9.77 -10.81 -4.62
CA TRP A 117 -9.05 -9.55 -4.46
C TRP A 117 -8.00 -9.34 -5.55
N MET A 118 -7.62 -8.09 -5.73
CA MET A 118 -6.43 -7.70 -6.49
C MET A 118 -5.62 -6.74 -5.62
N LEU A 119 -4.32 -6.99 -5.49
CA LEU A 119 -3.38 -6.07 -4.86
C LEU A 119 -2.67 -5.26 -5.93
N ARG A 120 -2.74 -3.93 -5.82
CA ARG A 120 -2.01 -3.00 -6.69
C ARG A 120 -0.84 -2.40 -5.95
N GLY A 121 0.32 -2.36 -6.60
CA GLY A 121 1.49 -1.62 -6.15
C GLY A 121 1.88 -0.59 -7.20
N VAL A 122 2.09 0.66 -6.78
CA VAL A 122 2.65 1.73 -7.62
C VAL A 122 4.04 2.06 -7.11
N PHE A 123 5.05 1.63 -7.86
CA PHE A 123 6.46 1.83 -7.54
C PHE A 123 6.95 3.13 -8.16
N SER A 124 7.71 3.90 -7.41
CA SER A 124 8.30 5.17 -7.82
C SER A 124 9.79 5.23 -7.44
N GLY A 125 10.52 6.18 -8.03
CA GLY A 125 11.95 6.32 -7.81
C GLY A 125 12.77 5.25 -8.52
N VAL A 126 13.90 4.86 -7.95
CA VAL A 126 14.81 3.88 -8.56
C VAL A 126 14.16 2.51 -8.74
N ALA A 127 13.21 2.14 -7.86
CA ALA A 127 12.48 0.88 -7.94
C ALA A 127 11.44 0.83 -9.09
N ALA A 128 11.13 1.95 -9.71
CA ALA A 128 10.27 1.99 -10.91
C ALA A 128 11.03 1.71 -12.21
N GLY A 129 12.36 1.71 -12.18
CA GLY A 129 13.20 1.46 -13.35
C GLY A 129 13.06 0.06 -13.93
N ASP A 130 13.76 -0.17 -15.06
CA ASP A 130 13.73 -1.44 -15.80
C ASP A 130 14.07 -2.63 -14.89
N SER A 131 13.13 -3.56 -14.79
CA SER A 131 13.25 -4.79 -13.99
C SER A 131 14.45 -5.68 -14.38
N LYS A 132 15.03 -5.46 -15.57
CA LYS A 132 16.21 -6.18 -16.05
C LYS A 132 17.53 -5.73 -15.41
N LYS A 133 17.53 -4.50 -14.84
CA LYS A 133 18.64 -3.94 -14.07
C LYS A 133 18.14 -3.54 -12.69
N ALA A 134 17.54 -4.51 -11.99
CA ALA A 134 16.96 -4.26 -10.69
C ALA A 134 18.02 -3.66 -9.74
N SER A 135 17.78 -2.46 -9.26
CA SER A 135 18.55 -1.89 -8.15
C SER A 135 18.29 -2.69 -6.87
N ASP A 136 19.19 -2.59 -5.90
CA ASP A 136 18.99 -3.22 -4.58
C ASP A 136 17.65 -2.78 -3.95
N GLU A 137 17.24 -1.52 -4.16
CA GLU A 137 15.96 -0.99 -3.71
C GLU A 137 14.77 -1.68 -4.41
N ALA A 138 14.88 -1.92 -5.72
CA ALA A 138 13.84 -2.63 -6.47
C ALA A 138 13.73 -4.10 -6.02
N VAL A 139 14.85 -4.78 -5.80
CA VAL A 139 14.86 -6.16 -5.31
C VAL A 139 14.20 -6.25 -3.94
N LEU A 140 14.56 -5.35 -3.04
CA LEU A 140 14.03 -5.31 -1.67
C LEU A 140 12.53 -4.99 -1.66
N LEU A 141 12.09 -3.96 -2.39
CA LEU A 141 10.68 -3.58 -2.44
C LEU A 141 9.82 -4.61 -3.18
N ASN A 142 10.34 -5.28 -4.22
CA ASN A 142 9.65 -6.40 -4.86
C ASN A 142 9.46 -7.57 -3.87
N LYS A 143 10.50 -7.92 -3.10
CA LYS A 143 10.40 -8.95 -2.06
C LYS A 143 9.38 -8.55 -0.99
N TRP A 144 9.47 -7.32 -0.50
CA TRP A 144 8.52 -6.77 0.47
C TRP A 144 7.08 -6.84 -0.04
N PHE A 145 6.82 -6.42 -1.29
CA PHE A 145 5.51 -6.49 -1.91
C PHE A 145 5.00 -7.94 -2.05
N SER A 146 5.89 -8.87 -2.41
CA SER A 146 5.54 -10.28 -2.53
C SER A 146 5.20 -10.97 -1.19
N ASP A 147 5.63 -10.39 -0.10
CA ASP A 147 5.37 -10.92 1.24
C ASP A 147 4.11 -10.32 1.89
N ILE A 148 3.45 -9.37 1.25
CA ILE A 148 2.18 -8.80 1.72
C ILE A 148 1.14 -9.90 1.82
N VAL A 149 0.35 -9.88 2.88
CA VAL A 149 -0.78 -10.77 3.08
C VAL A 149 -2.08 -9.98 2.96
N VAL A 150 -2.98 -10.46 2.11
CA VAL A 150 -4.29 -9.84 1.85
C VAL A 150 -5.39 -10.63 2.54
N ASP A 151 -6.21 -9.93 3.30
CA ASP A 151 -7.43 -10.44 3.91
C ASP A 151 -8.63 -9.73 3.28
N ARG A 152 -9.32 -10.44 2.39
CA ARG A 152 -10.48 -9.89 1.69
C ARG A 152 -11.65 -9.60 2.64
N GLY A 153 -11.71 -10.30 3.74
CA GLY A 153 -12.88 -10.27 4.61
C GLY A 153 -14.15 -10.87 3.96
N SER A 154 -15.25 -10.83 4.71
CA SER A 154 -16.52 -11.40 4.31
C SER A 154 -17.54 -10.38 3.77
N GLU A 155 -17.29 -9.09 3.96
CA GLU A 155 -18.24 -8.03 3.55
C GLU A 155 -18.49 -8.02 2.04
N PRO A 156 -19.75 -7.79 1.62
CA PRO A 156 -20.08 -7.65 0.22
C PRO A 156 -19.49 -6.33 -0.32
N LEU A 157 -18.65 -6.45 -1.35
CA LEU A 157 -18.09 -5.34 -2.10
C LEU A 157 -18.26 -5.60 -3.58
N ALA A 158 -18.54 -4.55 -4.35
CA ALA A 158 -18.58 -4.67 -5.81
C ALA A 158 -17.16 -4.89 -6.36
N PRO A 159 -17.02 -5.56 -7.50
CA PRO A 159 -15.75 -5.65 -8.19
C PRO A 159 -15.14 -4.27 -8.44
N ARG A 160 -13.83 -4.13 -8.19
CA ARG A 160 -13.04 -2.90 -8.26
C ARG A 160 -13.27 -1.90 -7.11
N ASP A 161 -14.19 -2.17 -6.17
CA ASP A 161 -14.23 -1.38 -4.93
C ASP A 161 -12.96 -1.60 -4.13
N MET A 162 -12.47 -0.54 -3.50
CA MET A 162 -11.36 -0.65 -2.56
C MET A 162 -11.80 -1.42 -1.33
N ILE A 163 -10.98 -2.38 -0.90
CA ILE A 163 -11.23 -3.11 0.33
C ILE A 163 -10.86 -2.18 1.49
N PRO A 164 -11.80 -1.92 2.44
CA PRO A 164 -11.54 -1.03 3.56
C PRO A 164 -10.38 -1.49 4.43
N MET A 165 -9.52 -0.56 4.77
CA MET A 165 -8.44 -0.74 5.72
C MET A 165 -8.70 0.08 6.99
N HIS A 166 -8.08 -0.27 8.10
CA HIS A 166 -8.10 0.53 9.32
C HIS A 166 -6.71 1.07 9.65
N ASP A 167 -6.66 2.03 10.53
CA ASP A 167 -5.40 2.55 11.04
C ASP A 167 -4.72 1.50 11.93
N VAL A 168 -3.40 1.58 12.01
CA VAL A 168 -2.64 0.69 12.89
C VAL A 168 -3.09 0.92 14.33
N SER A 169 -3.68 -0.10 14.93
CA SER A 169 -3.86 -0.14 16.37
C SER A 169 -2.49 -0.41 16.97
N VAL A 170 -1.83 0.64 17.45
CA VAL A 170 -0.69 0.44 18.35
C VAL A 170 -1.25 -0.30 19.57
N PRO A 171 -0.73 -1.48 19.96
CA PRO A 171 -1.10 -2.07 21.21
C PRO A 171 -0.82 -1.03 22.30
N ARG A 172 -1.87 -0.48 22.90
CA ARG A 172 -1.70 0.31 24.13
C ARG A 172 -1.34 -0.70 25.19
N ASP A 173 -0.12 -0.61 25.71
CA ASP A 173 0.19 -1.26 26.95
C ASP A 173 -0.92 -0.94 27.94
N SER A 174 -1.67 -1.95 28.31
CA SER A 174 -2.71 -1.86 29.33
C SER A 174 -2.01 -1.67 30.66
N ASP A 175 -1.75 -0.43 31.03
CA ASP A 175 -1.81 0.06 32.41
C ASP A 175 -1.51 1.56 32.43
N ASN A 176 -2.52 2.39 32.39
CA ASN A 176 -2.82 3.40 33.40
C ASN A 176 -4.06 4.21 32.98
N GLY A 177 -5.06 4.21 33.82
CA GLY A 177 -6.28 4.98 33.63
C GLY A 177 -5.98 6.47 33.57
N GLY A 178 -6.50 7.11 32.53
CA GLY A 178 -6.42 8.55 32.33
C GLY A 178 -7.38 8.95 31.21
N SER A 179 -8.59 9.29 31.63
CA SER A 179 -9.58 10.07 30.88
C SER A 179 -8.91 11.33 30.32
N GLY A 180 -9.13 11.65 29.03
CA GLY A 180 -8.83 13.01 28.67
C GLY A 180 -8.59 13.27 27.18
N ASP A 181 -9.58 13.86 26.60
CA ASP A 181 -9.47 15.06 25.77
C ASP A 181 -9.02 14.92 24.32
N SER A 182 -10.04 15.03 23.47
CA SER A 182 -9.93 15.38 22.07
C SER A 182 -9.39 16.82 21.93
N GLY A 183 -8.08 16.98 21.83
CA GLY A 183 -7.43 18.25 21.57
C GLY A 183 -7.63 18.71 20.14
N GLU A 184 -8.59 19.60 19.91
CA GLU A 184 -8.68 20.47 18.74
C GLU A 184 -7.39 21.29 18.62
N ILE A 185 -6.72 21.23 17.47
CA ILE A 185 -5.58 22.13 17.17
C ILE A 185 -6.15 23.45 16.66
N PRO A 186 -6.02 24.58 17.41
CA PRO A 186 -6.50 25.89 16.95
C PRO A 186 -5.57 26.45 15.86
N GLY A 187 -6.12 26.84 14.73
CA GLY A 187 -5.42 27.73 13.81
C GLY A 187 -5.28 27.28 12.36
N ARG A 188 -6.25 26.57 11.79
CA ARG A 188 -6.26 26.27 10.35
C ARG A 188 -7.32 27.11 9.64
N PRO A 189 -6.95 27.95 8.63
CA PRO A 189 -7.93 28.69 7.84
C PRO A 189 -8.81 27.73 7.03
N LYS A 190 -10.13 27.90 7.14
CA LYS A 190 -11.10 27.26 6.26
C LYS A 190 -11.07 27.97 4.91
N GLY A 191 -10.47 27.34 3.91
CA GLY A 191 -10.60 27.77 2.51
C GLY A 191 -11.69 26.96 1.80
N PRO A 192 -12.51 27.60 0.95
CA PRO A 192 -13.53 26.91 0.20
C PRO A 192 -12.90 26.33 -1.06
N LEU A 193 -12.96 25.02 -1.25
CA LEU A 193 -12.99 24.35 -2.57
C LEU A 193 -12.63 22.86 -2.46
N GLY A 194 -13.53 22.02 -2.90
CA GLY A 194 -13.22 20.73 -3.53
C GLY A 194 -13.27 19.51 -2.63
N ALA A 195 -14.30 18.70 -2.85
CA ALA A 195 -14.33 17.28 -2.58
C ALA A 195 -13.04 16.61 -3.12
N ASP A 196 -12.51 15.62 -2.42
CA ASP A 196 -11.33 14.79 -2.74
C ASP A 196 -9.95 15.27 -2.27
N GLN A 197 -9.83 15.84 -1.11
CA GLN A 197 -8.52 16.01 -0.51
C GLN A 197 -8.20 14.83 0.43
N GLN A 198 -7.31 13.96 -0.03
CA GLN A 198 -6.72 12.88 0.75
C GLN A 198 -5.71 13.49 1.74
N VAL A 199 -5.78 13.07 3.02
CA VAL A 199 -4.81 13.49 4.03
C VAL A 199 -3.79 12.38 4.22
N GLU A 200 -2.53 12.67 3.96
CA GLU A 200 -1.43 11.76 4.29
C GLU A 200 -1.04 11.95 5.76
N VAL A 201 -1.00 10.87 6.51
CA VAL A 201 -0.41 10.83 7.86
C VAL A 201 0.92 10.13 7.78
N LYS A 202 1.99 10.87 8.10
CA LYS A 202 3.34 10.34 8.10
C LYS A 202 3.63 9.66 9.45
N THR A 203 4.01 8.39 9.40
CA THR A 203 4.49 7.65 10.57
C THR A 203 5.87 7.09 10.27
N THR A 204 6.86 7.48 11.06
CA THR A 204 8.21 6.91 10.95
C THR A 204 8.32 5.75 11.93
N LEU A 205 8.53 4.55 11.43
CA LEU A 205 8.75 3.36 12.24
C LEU A 205 10.21 3.34 12.73
N THR A 206 10.44 3.85 13.95
CA THR A 206 11.69 3.66 14.66
C THR A 206 11.62 2.41 15.54
N ARG A 207 12.76 1.75 15.73
CA ARG A 207 12.88 0.56 16.59
C ARG A 207 12.37 0.91 17.98
N GLY A 208 11.17 0.44 18.33
CA GLY A 208 10.64 0.56 19.69
C GLY A 208 11.36 -0.38 20.65
N PRO A 209 11.28 -0.16 21.98
CA PRO A 209 12.05 -0.88 23.01
C PRO A 209 11.62 -2.34 23.22
N MET A 210 10.80 -2.94 22.37
CA MET A 210 10.27 -4.30 22.54
C MET A 210 11.12 -5.43 21.95
N PHE A 211 12.31 -5.16 21.45
CA PHE A 211 13.26 -6.22 21.11
C PHE A 211 14.36 -6.28 22.15
N SER A 212 14.03 -6.75 23.35
CA SER A 212 15.03 -7.23 24.30
C SER A 212 15.61 -8.52 23.73
N GLU A 213 16.90 -8.52 23.48
CA GLU A 213 17.65 -9.75 23.18
C GLU A 213 17.36 -10.77 24.28
N VAL A 214 16.78 -11.90 23.89
CA VAL A 214 16.84 -13.12 24.68
C VAL A 214 18.21 -13.73 24.40
N ARG A 215 19.09 -13.68 25.40
CA ARG A 215 20.34 -14.44 25.44
C ARG A 215 20.06 -15.92 25.55
#